data_87ee5763822cc1bd7fbc3e5add8e8602
#
_entry.id   87ee5763822cc1bd7fbc3e5add8e8602
#
_cell.length_a   1.000
_cell.length_b   1.000
_cell.length_c   1.000
_cell.angle_alpha   90.00
_cell.angle_beta   90.00
_cell.angle_gamma   90.00
#
_symmetry.space_group_name_H-M   'P 1'
#
loop_
_entity.id
_entity.type
_entity.pdbx_description
1 polymer ?
#
loop_
_entity_poly.entity_id
_entity_poly.type
_entity_poly.pdbx_seq_one_letter_code
_entity_poly.pdbx_strand_id
1 'polypeptide(L)'
;MKRTTIILGKAIQKISRLRGNGGSALPGLVIERLSPDFVKTVLRELPYGVVVVSGTNGKTTTTKIITELLESQGLKVFTNKTGSNFVRGVISAILKNIKTNGKFNYDIAVLELDEAHAVKFSEVAPIDYALILNVQRDQLDRFGEIDYVTKCLQKVASAAKKAVILNREDPQVSEIKAKNPIYFGLSDSLVKEFPSDDNLIVHSDKKASTKPASVILKKLNKEATFDIDKKNYTTPLKVRGTYNAFNAAGALAVVKAILPKSSNDELISKLSNISSAFGRGEIFTIKGNEVELFLVKNPSAFELSLASFADNEHDFMIAINDETADGHDISWLWDVDFKKLSAVKVTSGIRAADMALRLKYDDIKVNDIEEDLKKALEKLVSSGKKPKRIFATYTAMLEIRKIILGKSLL
;
A
#
# COMPACT_ATOMS: atom_id res chain seq x y z
N MET A 1 -24.67 -21.89 3.67
CA MET A 1 -24.91 -20.57 3.02
C MET A 1 -26.10 -20.67 2.09
N LYS A 2 -27.06 -19.72 2.13
CA LYS A 2 -28.26 -19.78 1.27
C LYS A 2 -27.90 -19.29 -0.15
N ARG A 3 -28.12 -20.13 -1.17
CA ARG A 3 -27.92 -19.77 -2.59
C ARG A 3 -28.66 -18.48 -2.97
N THR A 4 -29.82 -18.25 -2.40
CA THR A 4 -30.64 -17.03 -2.57
C THR A 4 -29.88 -15.75 -2.24
N THR A 5 -29.09 -15.74 -1.16
CA THR A 5 -28.27 -14.58 -0.75
C THR A 5 -27.23 -14.23 -1.81
N ILE A 6 -26.57 -15.23 -2.41
CA ILE A 6 -25.56 -15.02 -3.45
C ILE A 6 -26.21 -14.47 -4.73
N ILE A 7 -27.34 -15.06 -5.16
CA ILE A 7 -28.07 -14.63 -6.35
C ILE A 7 -28.53 -13.17 -6.18
N LEU A 8 -29.12 -12.84 -5.03
CA LEU A 8 -29.55 -11.48 -4.72
C LEU A 8 -28.37 -10.50 -4.75
N GLY A 9 -27.26 -10.83 -4.08
CA GLY A 9 -26.05 -9.99 -4.05
C GLY A 9 -25.49 -9.74 -5.45
N LYS A 10 -25.44 -10.76 -6.30
CA LYS A 10 -25.00 -10.64 -7.71
C LYS A 10 -25.97 -9.79 -8.54
N ALA A 11 -27.27 -9.92 -8.33
CA ALA A 11 -28.28 -9.10 -9.02
C ALA A 11 -28.12 -7.62 -8.68
N ILE A 12 -27.99 -7.29 -7.38
CA ILE A 12 -27.74 -5.92 -6.91
C ILE A 12 -26.42 -5.38 -7.50
N GLN A 13 -25.37 -6.21 -7.56
CA GLN A 13 -24.09 -5.82 -8.14
C GLN A 13 -24.21 -5.49 -9.63
N LYS A 14 -25.00 -6.26 -10.39
CA LYS A 14 -25.27 -6.01 -11.80
C LYS A 14 -26.05 -4.70 -12.00
N ILE A 15 -27.09 -4.47 -11.20
CA ILE A 15 -27.92 -3.24 -11.26
C ILE A 15 -27.10 -2.01 -10.91
N SER A 16 -26.25 -2.08 -9.85
CA SER A 16 -25.38 -0.99 -9.46
C SER A 16 -24.40 -0.56 -10.57
N ARG A 17 -23.85 -1.53 -11.29
CA ARG A 17 -22.97 -1.27 -12.44
C ARG A 17 -23.71 -0.61 -13.61
N LEU A 18 -24.93 -1.03 -13.91
CA LEU A 18 -25.74 -0.47 -15.01
C LEU A 18 -26.10 1.00 -14.76
N ARG A 19 -26.18 1.43 -13.49
CA ARG A 19 -26.46 2.83 -13.11
C ARG A 19 -25.25 3.75 -13.11
N GLY A 20 -24.09 3.28 -13.58
CA GLY A 20 -22.87 4.09 -13.69
C GLY A 20 -22.22 4.44 -12.33
N ASN A 21 -22.83 4.04 -11.22
CA ASN A 21 -22.23 4.20 -9.90
C ASN A 21 -21.15 3.14 -9.71
N GLY A 22 -19.89 3.52 -9.73
CA GLY A 22 -18.74 2.67 -9.39
C GLY A 22 -18.80 2.09 -7.96
N GLY A 23 -19.94 2.21 -7.27
CA GLY A 23 -20.20 1.85 -5.90
C GLY A 23 -20.11 0.35 -5.63
N SER A 24 -18.89 -0.12 -5.37
CA SER A 24 -18.63 -1.46 -4.85
C SER A 24 -19.26 -1.71 -3.47
N ALA A 25 -19.68 -0.66 -2.76
CA ALA A 25 -20.17 -0.73 -1.38
C ALA A 25 -21.63 -1.17 -1.24
N LEU A 26 -22.51 -0.82 -2.18
CA LEU A 26 -23.95 -1.08 -2.06
C LEU A 26 -24.29 -2.59 -2.01
N PRO A 27 -23.77 -3.46 -2.89
CA PRO A 27 -24.02 -4.88 -2.78
C PRO A 27 -23.52 -5.46 -1.46
N GLY A 28 -22.34 -4.98 -1.00
CA GLY A 28 -21.77 -5.36 0.28
C GLY A 28 -22.65 -4.97 1.47
N LEU A 29 -23.19 -3.74 1.47
CA LEU A 29 -24.10 -3.24 2.52
C LEU A 29 -25.37 -4.10 2.64
N VAL A 30 -25.99 -4.44 1.52
CA VAL A 30 -27.22 -5.23 1.53
C VAL A 30 -26.95 -6.64 2.07
N ILE A 31 -25.89 -7.29 1.60
CA ILE A 31 -25.54 -8.63 2.08
C ILE A 31 -25.08 -8.64 3.54
N GLU A 32 -24.33 -7.64 3.98
CA GLU A 32 -23.94 -7.48 5.39
C GLU A 32 -25.18 -7.47 6.31
N ARG A 33 -26.26 -6.78 5.91
CA ARG A 33 -27.52 -6.73 6.68
C ARG A 33 -28.35 -8.00 6.60
N LEU A 34 -28.43 -8.63 5.42
CA LEU A 34 -29.27 -9.82 5.20
C LEU A 34 -28.61 -11.12 5.65
N SER A 35 -27.31 -11.15 5.71
CA SER A 35 -26.53 -12.35 6.07
C SER A 35 -25.21 -11.95 6.75
N PRO A 36 -25.25 -11.52 8.01
CA PRO A 36 -24.06 -11.07 8.75
C PRO A 36 -22.92 -12.08 8.76
N ASP A 37 -23.23 -13.38 8.80
CA ASP A 37 -22.24 -14.46 8.77
C ASP A 37 -21.70 -14.80 7.38
N PHE A 38 -22.09 -14.07 6.31
CA PHE A 38 -21.70 -14.40 4.95
C PHE A 38 -20.19 -14.48 4.76
N VAL A 39 -19.46 -13.43 5.19
CA VAL A 39 -17.99 -13.37 5.08
C VAL A 39 -17.34 -14.50 5.86
N LYS A 40 -17.77 -14.68 7.09
CA LYS A 40 -17.27 -15.73 7.99
C LYS A 40 -17.44 -17.13 7.41
N THR A 41 -18.63 -17.40 6.86
CA THR A 41 -18.93 -18.70 6.26
C THR A 41 -18.06 -18.99 5.04
N VAL A 42 -17.88 -18.00 4.14
CA VAL A 42 -17.08 -18.18 2.92
C VAL A 42 -15.60 -18.33 3.25
N LEU A 43 -15.06 -17.43 4.09
CA LEU A 43 -13.62 -17.40 4.36
C LEU A 43 -13.14 -18.55 5.26
N ARG A 44 -14.02 -19.16 6.06
CA ARG A 44 -13.67 -20.34 6.85
C ARG A 44 -13.39 -21.61 6.02
N GLU A 45 -13.87 -21.64 4.79
CA GLU A 45 -13.65 -22.77 3.86
C GLU A 45 -12.27 -22.74 3.20
N LEU A 46 -11.49 -21.66 3.38
CA LEU A 46 -10.16 -21.51 2.77
C LEU A 46 -9.13 -22.40 3.48
N PRO A 47 -8.46 -23.34 2.77
CA PRO A 47 -7.52 -24.30 3.39
C PRO A 47 -6.37 -23.64 4.15
N TYR A 48 -5.83 -22.55 3.61
CA TYR A 48 -4.71 -21.82 4.21
C TYR A 48 -5.17 -20.63 5.07
N GLY A 49 -6.47 -20.27 5.02
CA GLY A 49 -7.08 -19.23 5.85
C GLY A 49 -6.99 -17.84 5.28
N VAL A 50 -6.93 -16.85 6.18
CA VAL A 50 -7.02 -15.42 5.86
C VAL A 50 -5.80 -14.68 6.40
N VAL A 51 -5.14 -13.93 5.52
CA VAL A 51 -4.09 -12.97 5.84
C VAL A 51 -4.69 -11.56 5.79
N VAL A 52 -4.53 -10.79 6.86
CA VAL A 52 -4.84 -9.35 6.89
C VAL A 52 -3.53 -8.58 6.84
N VAL A 53 -3.42 -7.66 5.89
CA VAL A 53 -2.30 -6.71 5.76
C VAL A 53 -2.81 -5.35 6.18
N SER A 54 -2.22 -4.78 7.24
CA SER A 54 -2.60 -3.48 7.80
C SER A 54 -1.39 -2.65 8.23
N GLY A 55 -1.62 -1.38 8.53
CA GLY A 55 -0.59 -0.38 8.85
C GLY A 55 -0.72 0.85 7.94
N THR A 56 -0.11 1.96 8.32
CA THR A 56 -0.30 3.25 7.64
C THR A 56 0.14 3.21 6.18
N ASN A 57 1.34 2.73 5.89
CA ASN A 57 1.93 2.73 4.54
C ASN A 57 2.34 1.33 4.09
N GLY A 58 2.38 1.12 2.76
CA GLY A 58 2.89 -0.12 2.16
C GLY A 58 1.85 -1.22 1.90
N LYS A 59 0.63 -1.12 2.43
CA LYS A 59 -0.42 -2.16 2.36
C LYS A 59 -0.60 -2.76 0.96
N THR A 60 -0.89 -1.93 -0.03
CA THR A 60 -1.20 -2.36 -1.41
C THR A 60 -0.02 -3.08 -2.09
N THR A 61 1.17 -2.50 -1.96
CA THR A 61 2.39 -3.11 -2.53
C THR A 61 2.67 -4.46 -1.87
N THR A 62 2.58 -4.52 -0.55
CA THR A 62 2.84 -5.75 0.21
C THR A 62 1.81 -6.83 -0.09
N THR A 63 0.53 -6.47 -0.15
CA THR A 63 -0.56 -7.40 -0.54
C THR A 63 -0.32 -7.98 -1.93
N LYS A 64 0.11 -7.15 -2.89
CA LYS A 64 0.45 -7.61 -4.24
C LYS A 64 1.62 -8.58 -4.21
N ILE A 65 2.71 -8.26 -3.49
CA ILE A 65 3.90 -9.12 -3.40
C ILE A 65 3.51 -10.48 -2.77
N ILE A 66 2.80 -10.49 -1.64
CA ILE A 66 2.33 -11.72 -1.00
C ILE A 66 1.49 -12.55 -1.99
N THR A 67 0.54 -11.90 -2.67
CA THR A 67 -0.34 -12.57 -3.64
C THR A 67 0.47 -13.26 -4.74
N GLU A 68 1.38 -12.54 -5.40
CA GLU A 68 2.16 -13.09 -6.50
C GLU A 68 3.17 -14.16 -6.04
N LEU A 69 3.72 -14.04 -4.84
CA LEU A 69 4.59 -15.07 -4.27
C LEU A 69 3.80 -16.36 -3.94
N LEU A 70 2.61 -16.26 -3.33
CA LEU A 70 1.76 -17.42 -3.05
C LEU A 70 1.24 -18.07 -4.34
N GLU A 71 0.86 -17.27 -5.34
CA GLU A 71 0.44 -17.77 -6.66
C GLU A 71 1.59 -18.51 -7.36
N SER A 72 2.84 -18.08 -7.20
CA SER A 72 4.00 -18.80 -7.74
C SER A 72 4.24 -20.17 -7.09
N GLN A 73 3.72 -20.36 -5.89
CA GLN A 73 3.74 -21.65 -5.17
C GLN A 73 2.46 -22.50 -5.47
N GLY A 74 1.68 -22.13 -6.49
CA GLY A 74 0.52 -22.87 -6.95
C GLY A 74 -0.78 -22.62 -6.20
N LEU A 75 -0.83 -21.69 -5.26
CA LEU A 75 -2.04 -21.33 -4.52
C LEU A 75 -2.93 -20.38 -5.33
N LYS A 76 -4.24 -20.57 -5.21
CA LYS A 76 -5.25 -19.62 -5.72
C LYS A 76 -5.55 -18.58 -4.67
N VAL A 77 -5.10 -17.34 -4.89
CA VAL A 77 -5.20 -16.27 -3.91
C VAL A 77 -6.40 -15.37 -4.20
N PHE A 78 -7.26 -15.19 -3.21
CA PHE A 78 -8.30 -14.17 -3.23
C PHE A 78 -7.79 -12.88 -2.60
N THR A 79 -8.07 -11.74 -3.24
CA THR A 79 -7.72 -10.40 -2.71
C THR A 79 -8.77 -9.36 -3.06
N ASN A 80 -8.87 -8.29 -2.27
CA ASN A 80 -9.76 -7.15 -2.49
C ASN A 80 -9.13 -6.10 -3.42
N LYS A 81 -8.77 -6.48 -4.65
CA LYS A 81 -8.01 -5.67 -5.65
C LYS A 81 -8.55 -4.26 -5.95
N THR A 82 -9.76 -3.92 -5.57
CA THR A 82 -10.45 -2.70 -6.03
C THR A 82 -10.43 -1.55 -5.01
N GLY A 83 -9.44 -1.51 -4.10
CA GLY A 83 -9.26 -0.37 -3.17
C GLY A 83 -10.35 -0.20 -2.12
N SER A 84 -11.26 -1.17 -1.99
CA SER A 84 -12.31 -1.14 -0.99
C SER A 84 -11.83 -1.84 0.29
N ASN A 85 -11.14 -1.07 1.15
CA ASN A 85 -10.48 -1.54 2.37
C ASN A 85 -11.46 -1.70 3.56
N PHE A 86 -12.74 -1.92 3.25
CA PHE A 86 -13.84 -2.06 4.22
C PHE A 86 -14.48 -3.44 4.13
N VAL A 87 -15.15 -3.90 5.20
CA VAL A 87 -15.89 -5.17 5.23
C VAL A 87 -16.84 -5.30 4.02
N ARG A 88 -17.59 -4.23 3.70
CA ARG A 88 -18.51 -4.20 2.54
C ARG A 88 -17.80 -4.39 1.21
N GLY A 89 -16.57 -3.87 1.10
CA GLY A 89 -15.74 -4.07 -0.08
C GLY A 89 -15.30 -5.53 -0.23
N VAL A 90 -14.90 -6.16 0.87
CA VAL A 90 -14.58 -7.59 0.89
C VAL A 90 -15.78 -8.43 0.49
N ILE A 91 -16.99 -8.14 1.02
CA ILE A 91 -18.23 -8.81 0.63
C ILE A 91 -18.47 -8.68 -0.88
N SER A 92 -18.34 -7.46 -1.40
CA SER A 92 -18.55 -7.21 -2.84
C SER A 92 -17.52 -7.94 -3.70
N ALA A 93 -16.28 -8.02 -3.27
CA ALA A 93 -15.23 -8.78 -3.94
C ALA A 93 -15.52 -10.30 -3.90
N ILE A 94 -15.99 -10.83 -2.76
CA ILE A 94 -16.43 -12.22 -2.65
C ILE A 94 -17.59 -12.49 -3.60
N LEU A 95 -18.63 -11.64 -3.62
CA LEU A 95 -19.80 -11.79 -4.52
C LEU A 95 -19.41 -11.82 -6.00
N LYS A 96 -18.40 -11.06 -6.40
CA LYS A 96 -17.87 -11.06 -7.76
C LYS A 96 -17.26 -12.42 -8.14
N ASN A 97 -16.61 -13.08 -7.19
CA ASN A 97 -15.78 -14.26 -7.42
C ASN A 97 -16.43 -15.59 -7.03
N ILE A 98 -17.40 -15.59 -6.09
CA ILE A 98 -18.13 -16.80 -5.69
C ILE A 98 -19.06 -17.28 -6.82
N LYS A 99 -19.12 -18.58 -7.05
CA LYS A 99 -20.08 -19.17 -7.99
C LYS A 99 -21.51 -19.14 -7.42
N THR A 100 -22.54 -19.15 -8.27
CA THR A 100 -23.94 -19.15 -7.85
C THR A 100 -24.33 -20.39 -7.01
N ASN A 101 -23.60 -21.48 -7.19
CA ASN A 101 -23.76 -22.69 -6.37
C ASN A 101 -23.10 -22.59 -4.97
N GLY A 102 -22.47 -21.46 -4.66
CA GLY A 102 -21.80 -21.21 -3.39
C GLY A 102 -20.32 -21.60 -3.35
N LYS A 103 -19.78 -22.17 -4.42
CA LYS A 103 -18.37 -22.60 -4.45
C LYS A 103 -17.44 -21.39 -4.59
N PHE A 104 -16.48 -21.26 -3.65
CA PHE A 104 -15.45 -20.21 -3.62
C PHE A 104 -14.08 -20.88 -3.82
N ASN A 105 -13.61 -20.92 -5.08
CA ASN A 105 -12.45 -21.68 -5.51
C ASN A 105 -11.13 -20.96 -5.27
N TYR A 106 -10.80 -20.69 -4.01
CA TYR A 106 -9.54 -20.11 -3.58
C TYR A 106 -8.96 -20.94 -2.44
N ASP A 107 -7.65 -20.85 -2.27
CA ASP A 107 -6.92 -21.59 -1.23
C ASP A 107 -6.64 -20.71 -0.02
N ILE A 108 -6.48 -19.40 -0.25
CA ILE A 108 -6.15 -18.41 0.76
C ILE A 108 -6.74 -17.05 0.37
N ALA A 109 -7.05 -16.22 1.37
CA ALA A 109 -7.37 -14.81 1.18
C ALA A 109 -6.23 -13.93 1.71
N VAL A 110 -5.79 -12.94 0.92
CA VAL A 110 -4.86 -11.88 1.31
C VAL A 110 -5.59 -10.55 1.17
N LEU A 111 -5.92 -9.94 2.30
CA LEU A 111 -6.80 -8.77 2.37
C LEU A 111 -6.04 -7.55 2.87
N GLU A 112 -6.08 -6.49 2.09
CA GLU A 112 -5.64 -5.15 2.49
C GLU A 112 -6.77 -4.47 3.24
N LEU A 113 -6.55 -4.09 4.51
CA LEU A 113 -7.55 -3.41 5.34
C LEU A 113 -6.92 -2.23 6.07
N ASP A 114 -7.63 -1.11 6.09
CA ASP A 114 -7.28 0.01 6.95
C ASP A 114 -7.52 -0.35 8.42
N GLU A 115 -6.80 0.26 9.33
CA GLU A 115 -6.64 -0.15 10.72
C GLU A 115 -7.98 -0.30 11.45
N ALA A 116 -8.83 0.72 11.41
CA ALA A 116 -10.15 0.69 12.05
C ALA A 116 -11.10 -0.33 11.38
N HIS A 117 -10.95 -0.53 10.07
CA HIS A 117 -11.75 -1.51 9.32
C HIS A 117 -11.25 -2.94 9.53
N ALA A 118 -9.96 -3.13 9.77
CA ALA A 118 -9.39 -4.43 10.15
C ALA A 118 -9.93 -4.89 11.52
N VAL A 119 -10.14 -3.96 12.47
CA VAL A 119 -10.82 -4.28 13.74
C VAL A 119 -12.25 -4.77 13.49
N LYS A 120 -13.06 -4.00 12.72
CA LYS A 120 -14.43 -4.41 12.38
C LYS A 120 -14.47 -5.76 11.63
N PHE A 121 -13.49 -5.99 10.76
CA PHE A 121 -13.37 -7.26 10.04
C PHE A 121 -13.08 -8.41 11.00
N SER A 122 -12.22 -8.22 12.01
CA SER A 122 -11.90 -9.25 13.00
C SER A 122 -13.11 -9.72 13.83
N GLU A 123 -14.14 -8.88 13.96
CA GLU A 123 -15.38 -9.20 14.67
C GLU A 123 -16.30 -10.10 13.82
N VAL A 124 -16.23 -10.01 12.51
CA VAL A 124 -17.16 -10.68 11.58
C VAL A 124 -16.52 -11.80 10.75
N ALA A 125 -15.19 -11.93 10.75
CA ALA A 125 -14.48 -12.92 9.95
C ALA A 125 -13.22 -13.44 10.66
N PRO A 126 -12.75 -14.66 10.32
CA PRO A 126 -11.51 -15.19 10.90
C PRO A 126 -10.31 -14.42 10.34
N ILE A 127 -9.30 -14.20 11.18
CA ILE A 127 -7.96 -13.79 10.80
C ILE A 127 -7.03 -14.93 11.20
N ASP A 128 -6.33 -15.54 10.26
CA ASP A 128 -5.35 -16.58 10.54
C ASP A 128 -3.96 -16.00 10.72
N TYR A 129 -3.60 -15.05 9.83
CA TYR A 129 -2.34 -14.34 9.87
C TYR A 129 -2.58 -12.83 9.80
N ALA A 130 -1.85 -12.05 10.55
CA ALA A 130 -1.84 -10.60 10.46
C ALA A 130 -0.42 -10.12 10.12
N LEU A 131 -0.28 -9.26 9.10
CA LEU A 131 0.94 -8.51 8.84
C LEU A 131 0.70 -7.06 9.21
N ILE A 132 1.51 -6.54 10.13
CA ILE A 132 1.48 -5.15 10.57
C ILE A 132 2.76 -4.48 10.13
N LEU A 133 2.62 -3.50 9.21
CA LEU A 133 3.73 -2.90 8.51
C LEU A 133 4.37 -1.76 9.31
N ASN A 134 3.58 -0.77 9.70
CA ASN A 134 4.05 0.43 10.39
C ASN A 134 2.88 1.23 10.97
N VAL A 135 3.22 2.10 11.93
CA VAL A 135 2.34 3.12 12.50
C VAL A 135 3.01 4.46 12.28
N GLN A 136 2.45 5.31 11.44
CA GLN A 136 2.98 6.62 11.09
C GLN A 136 1.84 7.64 11.05
N ARG A 137 2.17 8.93 11.10
CA ARG A 137 1.19 9.98 10.85
C ARG A 137 0.52 9.78 9.49
N ASP A 138 -0.79 9.70 9.48
CA ASP A 138 -1.63 9.67 8.28
C ASP A 138 -2.62 10.86 8.36
N GLN A 139 -3.79 10.73 7.81
CA GLN A 139 -4.82 11.76 7.84
C GLN A 139 -5.37 11.92 9.27
N LEU A 140 -4.95 12.98 9.97
CA LEU A 140 -5.36 13.26 11.35
C LEU A 140 -6.87 13.44 11.52
N ASP A 141 -7.54 13.95 10.48
CA ASP A 141 -8.98 14.10 10.40
C ASP A 141 -9.76 12.76 10.45
N ARG A 142 -9.11 11.63 10.12
CA ARG A 142 -9.72 10.29 10.11
C ARG A 142 -9.51 9.49 11.37
N PHE A 143 -8.32 9.55 11.96
CA PHE A 143 -7.91 8.60 13.00
C PHE A 143 -7.43 9.26 14.30
N GLY A 144 -7.31 10.59 14.33
CA GLY A 144 -6.84 11.31 15.52
C GLY A 144 -5.37 11.01 15.83
N GLU A 145 -5.12 10.23 16.87
CA GLU A 145 -3.78 10.03 17.41
C GLU A 145 -3.19 8.67 17.01
N ILE A 146 -1.87 8.60 16.90
CA ILE A 146 -1.07 7.38 16.68
C ILE A 146 -1.43 6.27 17.66
N ASP A 147 -1.69 6.63 18.93
CA ASP A 147 -2.12 5.67 19.95
C ASP A 147 -3.42 4.95 19.59
N TYR A 148 -4.37 5.62 18.91
CA TYR A 148 -5.59 4.99 18.46
C TYR A 148 -5.32 3.95 17.37
N VAL A 149 -4.47 4.28 16.40
CA VAL A 149 -4.03 3.36 15.34
C VAL A 149 -3.33 2.15 15.94
N THR A 150 -2.39 2.38 16.86
CA THR A 150 -1.70 1.30 17.58
C THR A 150 -2.67 0.39 18.34
N LYS A 151 -3.67 0.94 19.03
CA LYS A 151 -4.73 0.16 19.70
C LYS A 151 -5.55 -0.66 18.71
N CYS A 152 -5.87 -0.12 17.53
CA CYS A 152 -6.56 -0.87 16.48
C CYS A 152 -5.72 -2.06 16.01
N LEU A 153 -4.45 -1.83 15.71
CA LEU A 153 -3.53 -2.88 15.25
C LEU A 153 -3.27 -3.94 16.33
N GLN A 154 -3.22 -3.54 17.62
CA GLN A 154 -3.15 -4.49 18.75
C GLN A 154 -4.38 -5.43 18.78
N LYS A 155 -5.59 -4.91 18.52
CA LYS A 155 -6.80 -5.74 18.43
C LYS A 155 -6.73 -6.72 17.27
N VAL A 156 -6.27 -6.26 16.10
CA VAL A 156 -6.08 -7.12 14.92
C VAL A 156 -5.07 -8.22 15.18
N ALA A 157 -3.94 -7.90 15.81
CA ALA A 157 -2.92 -8.87 16.21
C ALA A 157 -3.48 -9.91 17.18
N SER A 158 -4.28 -9.46 18.16
CA SER A 158 -4.90 -10.35 19.15
C SER A 158 -5.94 -11.29 18.53
N ALA A 159 -6.56 -10.91 17.40
CA ALA A 159 -7.53 -11.73 16.69
C ALA A 159 -6.88 -12.79 15.76
N ALA A 160 -5.61 -12.64 15.42
CA ALA A 160 -4.89 -13.57 14.55
C ALA A 160 -4.62 -14.90 15.26
N LYS A 161 -4.96 -16.01 14.58
CA LYS A 161 -4.97 -17.35 15.20
C LYS A 161 -3.65 -18.10 15.04
N LYS A 162 -2.96 -17.94 13.90
CA LYS A 162 -1.76 -18.73 13.57
C LYS A 162 -0.47 -17.95 13.82
N ALA A 163 -0.32 -16.76 13.22
CA ALA A 163 0.86 -15.92 13.45
C ALA A 163 0.57 -14.44 13.20
N VAL A 164 1.36 -13.58 13.83
CA VAL A 164 1.38 -12.14 13.61
C VAL A 164 2.78 -11.74 13.13
N ILE A 165 2.86 -11.16 11.96
CA ILE A 165 4.11 -10.72 11.35
C ILE A 165 4.26 -9.22 11.63
N LEU A 166 5.35 -8.83 12.28
CA LEU A 166 5.57 -7.51 12.84
C LEU A 166 6.86 -6.89 12.32
N ASN A 167 6.80 -5.61 11.97
CA ASN A 167 7.97 -4.79 11.70
C ASN A 167 8.71 -4.51 13.01
N ARG A 168 9.91 -5.07 13.20
CA ARG A 168 10.69 -4.86 14.43
C ARG A 168 11.34 -3.48 14.52
N GLU A 169 11.44 -2.75 13.40
CA GLU A 169 12.09 -1.44 13.33
C GLU A 169 11.11 -0.29 13.63
N ASP A 170 9.82 -0.54 13.62
CA ASP A 170 8.80 0.42 14.00
C ASP A 170 8.53 0.34 15.51
N PRO A 171 8.76 1.42 16.29
CA PRO A 171 8.65 1.38 17.74
C PRO A 171 7.26 0.95 18.24
N GLN A 172 6.19 1.40 17.57
CA GLN A 172 4.82 1.09 17.96
C GLN A 172 4.46 -0.36 17.62
N VAL A 173 4.86 -0.81 16.41
CA VAL A 173 4.57 -2.17 15.93
C VAL A 173 5.39 -3.20 16.69
N SER A 174 6.63 -2.91 17.01
CA SER A 174 7.52 -3.85 17.70
C SER A 174 7.04 -4.22 19.10
N GLU A 175 6.26 -3.35 19.76
CA GLU A 175 5.71 -3.57 21.10
C GLU A 175 4.30 -4.21 21.08
N ILE A 176 3.72 -4.47 19.92
CA ILE A 176 2.43 -5.17 19.80
C ILE A 176 2.56 -6.58 20.39
N LYS A 177 1.67 -6.88 21.33
CA LYS A 177 1.60 -8.20 21.98
C LYS A 177 0.85 -9.18 21.08
N ALA A 178 1.49 -10.30 20.74
CA ALA A 178 0.91 -11.34 19.91
C ALA A 178 1.24 -12.73 20.46
N LYS A 179 0.39 -13.71 20.16
CA LYS A 179 0.58 -15.09 20.64
C LYS A 179 1.77 -15.78 19.97
N ASN A 180 1.95 -15.58 18.66
CA ASN A 180 3.03 -16.14 17.85
C ASN A 180 3.63 -15.02 16.99
N PRO A 181 4.46 -14.11 17.56
CA PRO A 181 5.06 -13.03 16.80
C PRO A 181 6.20 -13.54 15.94
N ILE A 182 6.21 -13.11 14.69
CA ILE A 182 7.28 -13.30 13.71
C ILE A 182 7.73 -11.91 13.28
N TYR A 183 9.02 -11.61 13.41
CA TYR A 183 9.52 -10.29 13.04
C TYR A 183 10.20 -10.31 11.67
N PHE A 184 10.08 -9.20 10.95
CA PHE A 184 10.95 -8.85 9.83
C PHE A 184 11.64 -7.53 10.15
N GLY A 185 12.79 -7.26 9.51
CA GLY A 185 13.58 -6.09 9.88
C GLY A 185 14.62 -5.68 8.85
N LEU A 186 15.44 -4.72 9.27
CA LEU A 186 16.56 -4.15 8.54
C LEU A 186 17.89 -4.52 9.19
N SER A 187 18.97 -4.38 8.41
CA SER A 187 20.34 -4.36 8.95
C SER A 187 20.67 -2.98 9.55
N ASP A 188 21.71 -2.91 10.37
CA ASP A 188 22.22 -1.64 10.95
C ASP A 188 22.61 -0.60 9.89
N SER A 189 23.05 -1.05 8.72
CA SER A 189 23.41 -0.13 7.62
C SER A 189 22.18 0.52 7.00
N LEU A 190 21.07 -0.21 6.84
CA LEU A 190 19.87 0.28 6.18
C LEU A 190 18.91 1.01 7.12
N VAL A 191 18.87 0.64 8.40
CA VAL A 191 17.95 1.28 9.35
C VAL A 191 18.17 2.78 9.46
N LYS A 192 19.39 3.24 9.19
CA LYS A 192 19.78 4.66 9.17
C LYS A 192 19.17 5.46 8.02
N GLU A 193 18.71 4.80 6.99
CA GLU A 193 18.05 5.42 5.83
C GLU A 193 16.55 5.60 6.03
N PHE A 194 16.00 5.03 7.13
CA PHE A 194 14.56 5.09 7.44
C PHE A 194 14.29 6.09 8.56
N PRO A 195 13.21 6.85 8.47
CA PRO A 195 12.76 7.70 9.56
C PRO A 195 12.50 6.84 10.81
N SER A 196 12.79 7.41 11.98
CA SER A 196 12.76 6.67 13.24
C SER A 196 11.53 6.93 14.09
N ASP A 197 10.81 8.00 13.81
CA ASP A 197 9.72 8.49 14.64
C ASP A 197 8.66 9.22 13.82
N ASP A 198 7.67 9.77 14.53
CA ASP A 198 6.57 10.55 13.97
C ASP A 198 7.02 11.86 13.32
N ASN A 199 8.22 12.33 13.65
CA ASN A 199 8.80 13.57 13.11
C ASN A 199 9.60 13.32 11.82
N LEU A 200 9.64 12.06 11.34
CA LEU A 200 10.35 11.67 10.10
C LEU A 200 11.85 11.99 10.11
N ILE A 201 12.44 12.15 11.29
CA ILE A 201 13.85 12.46 11.45
C ILE A 201 14.67 11.18 11.21
N VAL A 202 15.65 11.28 10.31
CA VAL A 202 16.63 10.22 10.06
C VAL A 202 17.82 10.43 11.00
N HIS A 203 18.02 9.50 11.94
CA HIS A 203 19.14 9.55 12.88
C HIS A 203 20.30 8.71 12.37
N SER A 204 21.49 9.32 12.24
CA SER A 204 22.71 8.67 11.75
C SER A 204 23.24 7.58 12.68
N ASP A 205 22.90 7.64 13.95
CA ASP A 205 23.30 6.70 15.02
C ASP A 205 22.28 5.60 15.31
N LYS A 206 21.16 5.59 14.58
CA LYS A 206 20.12 4.57 14.71
C LYS A 206 20.69 3.17 14.45
N LYS A 207 20.37 2.24 15.35
CA LYS A 207 20.69 0.81 15.23
C LYS A 207 19.44 -0.01 14.97
N ALA A 208 19.59 -1.10 14.24
CA ALA A 208 18.52 -2.05 14.02
C ALA A 208 18.07 -2.68 15.36
N SER A 209 16.81 -3.05 15.42
CA SER A 209 16.27 -3.76 16.58
C SER A 209 16.99 -5.10 16.78
N THR A 210 17.25 -5.46 18.04
CA THR A 210 17.86 -6.77 18.40
C THR A 210 16.86 -7.90 18.44
N LYS A 211 15.56 -7.64 18.27
CA LYS A 211 14.53 -8.70 18.21
C LYS A 211 14.85 -9.66 17.05
N PRO A 212 14.83 -10.99 17.28
CA PRO A 212 15.08 -11.97 16.22
C PRO A 212 14.07 -11.80 15.08
N ALA A 213 14.54 -11.76 13.82
CA ALA A 213 13.68 -11.64 12.67
C ALA A 213 13.88 -12.83 11.72
N SER A 214 12.78 -13.31 11.13
CA SER A 214 12.81 -14.41 10.15
C SER A 214 13.30 -13.96 8.78
N VAL A 215 13.07 -12.69 8.45
CA VAL A 215 13.55 -12.06 7.21
C VAL A 215 14.14 -10.70 7.52
N ILE A 216 15.36 -10.44 7.05
CA ILE A 216 16.05 -9.16 7.20
C ILE A 216 16.47 -8.65 5.82
N LEU A 217 16.10 -7.44 5.46
CA LEU A 217 16.70 -6.74 4.33
C LEU A 217 18.09 -6.23 4.76
N LYS A 218 19.14 -6.83 4.22
CA LYS A 218 20.55 -6.55 4.60
C LYS A 218 21.21 -5.46 3.79
N LYS A 219 20.96 -5.45 2.48
CA LYS A 219 21.56 -4.49 1.56
C LYS A 219 20.58 -4.13 0.47
N LEU A 220 20.64 -2.89 0.02
CA LEU A 220 19.89 -2.40 -1.12
C LEU A 220 20.74 -1.41 -1.91
N ASN A 221 21.12 -1.81 -3.12
CA ASN A 221 21.79 -0.96 -4.11
C ASN A 221 21.10 -1.20 -5.47
N LYS A 222 21.81 -1.70 -6.46
CA LYS A 222 21.21 -2.19 -7.71
C LYS A 222 20.37 -3.46 -7.48
N GLU A 223 20.72 -4.22 -6.47
CA GLU A 223 20.07 -5.45 -6.03
C GLU A 223 19.75 -5.38 -4.54
N ALA A 224 18.73 -6.11 -4.13
CA ALA A 224 18.37 -6.31 -2.73
C ALA A 224 18.93 -7.63 -2.21
N THR A 225 19.53 -7.62 -1.02
CA THR A 225 19.97 -8.83 -0.32
C THR A 225 19.09 -9.06 0.90
N PHE A 226 18.39 -10.18 0.92
CA PHE A 226 17.58 -10.64 2.04
C PHE A 226 18.30 -11.76 2.78
N ASP A 227 18.33 -11.67 4.12
CA ASP A 227 18.65 -12.80 4.98
C ASP A 227 17.34 -13.52 5.31
N ILE A 228 17.23 -14.78 4.94
CA ILE A 228 16.10 -15.65 5.24
C ILE A 228 16.68 -16.89 5.92
N ASP A 229 16.27 -17.15 7.16
CA ASP A 229 16.76 -18.28 7.95
C ASP A 229 18.30 -18.32 8.05
N LYS A 230 18.94 -17.16 8.24
CA LYS A 230 20.41 -16.97 8.34
C LYS A 230 21.18 -17.24 7.04
N LYS A 231 20.51 -17.31 5.90
CA LYS A 231 21.12 -17.43 4.58
C LYS A 231 20.79 -16.21 3.72
N ASN A 232 21.79 -15.67 3.03
CA ASN A 232 21.64 -14.50 2.18
C ASN A 232 21.19 -14.89 0.78
N TYR A 233 20.20 -14.15 0.27
CA TYR A 233 19.67 -14.25 -1.09
C TYR A 233 19.66 -12.87 -1.73
N THR A 234 20.23 -12.74 -2.92
CA THR A 234 20.35 -11.46 -3.62
C THR A 234 19.55 -11.50 -4.93
N THR A 235 18.82 -10.41 -5.21
CA THR A 235 17.97 -10.33 -6.38
C THR A 235 17.75 -8.87 -6.80
N PRO A 236 17.67 -8.56 -8.11
CA PRO A 236 17.17 -7.28 -8.56
C PRO A 236 15.69 -7.15 -8.21
N LEU A 237 15.23 -5.92 -7.95
CA LEU A 237 13.81 -5.62 -7.69
C LEU A 237 13.27 -4.69 -8.76
N LYS A 238 12.13 -5.06 -9.37
CA LYS A 238 11.36 -4.16 -10.23
C LYS A 238 10.52 -3.17 -9.42
N VAL A 239 10.19 -3.51 -8.16
CA VAL A 239 9.58 -2.57 -7.22
C VAL A 239 10.64 -1.59 -6.74
N ARG A 240 10.51 -0.32 -7.13
CA ARG A 240 11.50 0.72 -6.84
C ARG A 240 11.30 1.32 -5.44
N GLY A 241 12.40 1.82 -4.88
CA GLY A 241 12.44 2.51 -3.59
C GLY A 241 12.73 1.59 -2.40
N THR A 242 13.52 2.12 -1.46
CA THR A 242 14.00 1.41 -0.26
C THR A 242 12.84 0.84 0.56
N TYR A 243 11.75 1.62 0.64
CA TYR A 243 10.57 1.24 1.36
C TYR A 243 9.86 0.01 0.76
N ASN A 244 9.80 -0.08 -0.57
CA ASN A 244 9.20 -1.23 -1.24
C ASN A 244 10.05 -2.51 -1.10
N ALA A 245 11.38 -2.37 -1.06
CA ALA A 245 12.26 -3.49 -0.72
C ALA A 245 12.03 -3.99 0.71
N PHE A 246 11.78 -3.08 1.65
CA PHE A 246 11.44 -3.45 3.02
C PHE A 246 10.05 -4.10 3.12
N ASN A 247 9.06 -3.62 2.38
CA ASN A 247 7.76 -4.27 2.26
C ASN A 247 7.90 -5.71 1.72
N ALA A 248 8.85 -5.95 0.80
CA ALA A 248 9.12 -7.29 0.30
C ALA A 248 9.66 -8.22 1.40
N ALA A 249 10.47 -7.73 2.34
CA ALA A 249 10.89 -8.53 3.50
C ALA A 249 9.70 -8.97 4.36
N GLY A 250 8.75 -8.07 4.64
CA GLY A 250 7.50 -8.41 5.33
C GLY A 250 6.65 -9.43 4.57
N ALA A 251 6.55 -9.28 3.24
CA ALA A 251 5.83 -10.22 2.38
C ALA A 251 6.46 -11.62 2.40
N LEU A 252 7.79 -11.71 2.30
CA LEU A 252 8.53 -12.98 2.42
C LEU A 252 8.30 -13.64 3.78
N ALA A 253 8.31 -12.87 4.87
CA ALA A 253 8.03 -13.39 6.21
C ALA A 253 6.62 -13.98 6.32
N VAL A 254 5.61 -13.36 5.71
CA VAL A 254 4.24 -13.91 5.62
C VAL A 254 4.22 -15.22 4.85
N VAL A 255 4.83 -15.25 3.66
CA VAL A 255 4.84 -16.45 2.81
C VAL A 255 5.54 -17.60 3.51
N LYS A 256 6.67 -17.36 4.19
CA LYS A 256 7.37 -18.37 4.98
C LYS A 256 6.56 -18.84 6.20
N ALA A 257 5.78 -17.97 6.80
CA ALA A 257 4.86 -18.37 7.89
C ALA A 257 3.73 -19.30 7.41
N ILE A 258 3.23 -19.09 6.18
CA ILE A 258 2.16 -19.90 5.57
C ILE A 258 2.74 -21.20 4.99
N LEU A 259 3.86 -21.12 4.29
CA LEU A 259 4.52 -22.20 3.58
C LEU A 259 5.98 -22.36 4.06
N PRO A 260 6.24 -22.89 5.25
CA PRO A 260 7.59 -22.93 5.84
C PRO A 260 8.58 -23.78 5.03
N LYS A 261 8.07 -24.71 4.22
CA LYS A 261 8.89 -25.58 3.34
C LYS A 261 9.10 -25.05 1.93
N SER A 262 8.56 -23.85 1.59
CA SER A 262 8.77 -23.26 0.27
C SER A 262 10.24 -22.97 0.00
N SER A 263 10.66 -23.14 -1.25
CA SER A 263 12.04 -22.85 -1.68
C SER A 263 12.31 -21.34 -1.63
N ASN A 264 13.36 -20.94 -0.88
CA ASN A 264 13.76 -19.55 -0.82
C ASN A 264 14.26 -19.05 -2.20
N ASP A 265 14.95 -19.90 -2.96
CA ASP A 265 15.45 -19.55 -4.30
C ASP A 265 14.28 -19.26 -5.27
N GLU A 266 13.21 -20.07 -5.24
CA GLU A 266 12.01 -19.83 -6.05
C GLU A 266 11.29 -18.54 -5.65
N LEU A 267 11.13 -18.28 -4.36
CA LEU A 267 10.50 -17.06 -3.86
C LEU A 267 11.28 -15.81 -4.28
N ILE A 268 12.60 -15.86 -4.16
CA ILE A 268 13.48 -14.74 -4.52
C ILE A 268 13.52 -14.55 -6.04
N SER A 269 13.57 -15.62 -6.83
CA SER A 269 13.46 -15.56 -8.29
C SER A 269 12.13 -14.94 -8.73
N LYS A 270 11.01 -15.31 -8.10
CA LYS A 270 9.72 -14.70 -8.39
C LYS A 270 9.68 -13.22 -7.99
N LEU A 271 10.25 -12.87 -6.84
CA LEU A 271 10.27 -11.50 -6.33
C LEU A 271 10.93 -10.52 -7.32
N SER A 272 11.98 -10.94 -8.04
CA SER A 272 12.66 -10.14 -9.06
C SER A 272 11.74 -9.66 -10.19
N ASN A 273 10.65 -10.39 -10.43
CA ASN A 273 9.73 -10.15 -11.53
C ASN A 273 8.47 -9.37 -11.13
N ILE A 274 8.25 -9.14 -9.83
CA ILE A 274 7.08 -8.43 -9.34
C ILE A 274 7.20 -6.93 -9.63
N SER A 275 6.28 -6.41 -10.43
CA SER A 275 6.22 -4.98 -10.76
C SER A 275 5.54 -4.17 -9.66
N SER A 276 5.78 -2.86 -9.64
CA SER A 276 5.12 -1.92 -8.72
C SER A 276 3.59 -2.04 -8.76
N ALA A 277 2.96 -1.77 -7.62
CA ALA A 277 1.52 -1.67 -7.55
C ALA A 277 1.05 -0.36 -8.20
N PHE A 278 -0.23 -0.29 -8.53
CA PHE A 278 -0.92 0.84 -9.11
C PHE A 278 -0.53 2.18 -8.43
N GLY A 279 -0.07 3.17 -9.26
CA GLY A 279 0.32 4.49 -8.79
C GLY A 279 1.55 4.53 -7.87
N ARG A 280 2.39 3.49 -7.84
CA ARG A 280 3.54 3.43 -6.94
C ARG A 280 4.85 3.23 -7.70
N GLY A 281 5.23 4.25 -8.49
CA GLY A 281 6.34 4.18 -9.44
C GLY A 281 5.89 3.52 -10.74
N GLU A 282 4.69 3.80 -11.19
CA GLU A 282 4.16 3.36 -12.48
C GLU A 282 4.78 4.20 -13.60
N ILE A 283 5.27 3.54 -14.63
CA ILE A 283 5.99 4.19 -15.73
C ILE A 283 5.08 4.25 -16.96
N PHE A 284 5.01 5.42 -17.55
CA PHE A 284 4.31 5.70 -18.80
C PHE A 284 5.25 6.29 -19.83
N THR A 285 4.96 6.10 -21.11
CA THR A 285 5.64 6.81 -22.20
C THR A 285 4.66 7.82 -22.82
N ILE A 286 4.96 9.11 -22.71
CA ILE A 286 4.10 10.19 -23.23
C ILE A 286 4.93 11.03 -24.19
N LYS A 287 4.53 11.07 -25.46
CA LYS A 287 5.26 11.82 -26.53
C LYS A 287 6.78 11.56 -26.52
N GLY A 288 7.17 10.30 -26.27
CA GLY A 288 8.57 9.88 -26.23
C GLY A 288 9.31 10.19 -24.92
N ASN A 289 8.66 10.78 -23.92
CA ASN A 289 9.21 10.98 -22.58
C ASN A 289 8.77 9.88 -21.63
N GLU A 290 9.70 9.38 -20.81
CA GLU A 290 9.37 8.52 -19.67
C GLU A 290 8.80 9.39 -18.55
N VAL A 291 7.65 8.98 -18.02
CA VAL A 291 6.94 9.65 -16.93
C VAL A 291 6.65 8.65 -15.84
N GLU A 292 7.22 8.85 -14.66
CA GLU A 292 6.98 8.04 -13.47
C GLU A 292 5.93 8.73 -12.58
N LEU A 293 4.95 7.96 -12.09
CA LEU A 293 3.86 8.45 -11.24
C LEU A 293 3.89 7.82 -9.86
N PHE A 294 3.97 8.65 -8.82
CA PHE A 294 4.04 8.27 -7.42
C PHE A 294 2.86 8.85 -6.63
N LEU A 295 2.16 7.97 -5.93
CA LEU A 295 1.14 8.35 -4.96
C LEU A 295 1.80 8.81 -3.65
N VAL A 296 1.48 10.02 -3.22
CA VAL A 296 1.83 10.59 -1.92
C VAL A 296 0.54 10.99 -1.20
N LYS A 297 0.33 10.54 0.04
CA LYS A 297 -0.92 10.75 0.77
C LYS A 297 -0.74 11.25 2.19
N ASN A 298 0.49 11.29 2.67
CA ASN A 298 0.86 11.73 4.01
C ASN A 298 2.35 12.10 4.05
N PRO A 299 2.83 12.76 5.12
CA PRO A 299 4.23 13.20 5.24
C PRO A 299 5.21 12.06 5.03
N SER A 300 5.02 10.94 5.72
CA SER A 300 5.91 9.78 5.67
C SER A 300 6.06 9.20 4.27
N ALA A 301 4.94 9.06 3.54
CA ALA A 301 4.96 8.55 2.18
C ALA A 301 5.67 9.52 1.23
N PHE A 302 5.52 10.83 1.42
CA PHE A 302 6.19 11.83 0.60
C PHE A 302 7.69 11.87 0.89
N GLU A 303 8.09 11.93 2.18
CA GLU A 303 9.49 11.89 2.60
C GLU A 303 10.24 10.68 2.04
N LEU A 304 9.65 9.50 2.14
CA LEU A 304 10.22 8.26 1.60
C LEU A 304 10.30 8.28 0.07
N SER A 305 9.31 8.91 -0.59
CA SER A 305 9.35 9.10 -2.04
C SER A 305 10.45 10.07 -2.45
N LEU A 306 10.60 11.19 -1.73
CA LEU A 306 11.69 12.14 -1.96
C LEU A 306 13.06 11.52 -1.70
N ALA A 307 13.22 10.79 -0.59
CA ALA A 307 14.47 10.10 -0.27
C ALA A 307 14.89 9.07 -1.33
N SER A 308 13.92 8.43 -1.98
CA SER A 308 14.17 7.39 -2.99
C SER A 308 14.31 7.93 -4.41
N PHE A 309 13.69 9.07 -4.73
CA PHE A 309 13.46 9.49 -6.10
C PHE A 309 13.78 10.96 -6.38
N ALA A 310 14.08 11.81 -5.38
CA ALA A 310 14.53 13.16 -5.64
C ALA A 310 15.98 13.14 -6.16
N ASP A 311 16.21 13.68 -7.36
CA ASP A 311 17.51 13.79 -8.01
C ASP A 311 17.55 14.99 -8.96
N ASN A 312 18.69 15.22 -9.62
CA ASN A 312 18.88 16.30 -10.59
C ASN A 312 18.69 15.83 -12.06
N GLU A 313 18.38 14.56 -12.28
CA GLU A 313 18.27 13.98 -13.62
C GLU A 313 16.84 14.02 -14.15
N HIS A 314 15.85 14.25 -13.27
CA HIS A 314 14.44 14.29 -13.62
C HIS A 314 13.85 15.70 -13.51
N ASP A 315 12.81 15.95 -14.29
CA ASP A 315 11.93 17.10 -14.10
C ASP A 315 10.71 16.68 -13.26
N PHE A 316 10.37 17.49 -12.24
CA PHE A 316 9.35 17.15 -11.25
C PHE A 316 8.06 17.94 -11.46
N MET A 317 6.93 17.28 -11.26
CA MET A 317 5.62 17.85 -11.04
C MET A 317 5.07 17.38 -9.70
N ILE A 318 4.43 18.26 -8.95
CA ILE A 318 3.72 17.92 -7.71
C ILE A 318 2.26 18.33 -7.87
N ALA A 319 1.34 17.36 -7.74
CA ALA A 319 -0.09 17.56 -7.93
C ALA A 319 -0.85 17.23 -6.63
N ILE A 320 -1.43 18.24 -6.00
CA ILE A 320 -2.11 18.12 -4.70
C ILE A 320 -3.58 18.46 -4.85
N ASN A 321 -4.42 17.50 -4.52
CA ASN A 321 -5.85 17.68 -4.29
C ASN A 321 -6.17 17.44 -2.81
N ASP A 322 -7.33 17.92 -2.35
CA ASP A 322 -7.87 17.78 -1.02
C ASP A 322 -9.33 17.30 -1.02
N GLU A 323 -9.67 16.45 -1.98
CA GLU A 323 -10.98 15.84 -2.03
C GLU A 323 -11.16 14.83 -0.86
N THR A 324 -12.40 14.41 -0.60
CA THR A 324 -12.72 13.50 0.51
C THR A 324 -11.86 12.24 0.56
N ALA A 325 -11.42 11.75 -0.60
CA ALA A 325 -10.55 10.56 -0.67
C ALA A 325 -9.06 10.87 -0.39
N ASP A 326 -8.65 12.13 -0.52
CA ASP A 326 -7.28 12.60 -0.20
C ASP A 326 -7.14 13.00 1.26
N GLY A 327 -8.27 13.35 1.93
CA GLY A 327 -8.32 14.09 3.18
C GLY A 327 -8.31 15.60 2.94
N HIS A 328 -9.12 16.33 3.71
CA HIS A 328 -9.29 17.78 3.52
C HIS A 328 -8.16 18.61 4.17
N ASP A 329 -7.46 18.04 5.14
CA ASP A 329 -6.34 18.71 5.79
C ASP A 329 -5.06 18.52 4.98
N ILE A 330 -4.57 19.62 4.40
CA ILE A 330 -3.29 19.66 3.67
C ILE A 330 -2.14 20.19 4.51
N SER A 331 -2.35 20.50 5.79
CA SER A 331 -1.31 21.03 6.68
C SER A 331 -0.12 20.08 6.84
N TRP A 332 -0.33 18.78 6.59
CA TRP A 332 0.72 17.77 6.57
C TRP A 332 1.85 18.05 5.57
N LEU A 333 1.61 18.88 4.53
CA LEU A 333 2.67 19.31 3.60
C LEU A 333 3.78 20.10 4.32
N TRP A 334 3.48 20.72 5.45
CA TRP A 334 4.46 21.48 6.25
C TRP A 334 5.39 20.58 7.06
N ASP A 335 5.03 19.31 7.24
CA ASP A 335 5.86 18.30 7.91
C ASP A 335 6.84 17.59 6.96
N VAL A 336 6.83 17.92 5.65
CA VAL A 336 7.69 17.32 4.61
C VAL A 336 8.90 18.20 4.34
N ASP A 337 10.12 17.64 4.34
CA ASP A 337 11.35 18.33 3.93
C ASP A 337 11.55 18.22 2.41
N PHE A 338 11.24 19.30 1.69
CA PHE A 338 11.39 19.35 0.23
C PHE A 338 12.80 19.74 -0.23
N LYS A 339 13.74 20.07 0.66
CA LYS A 339 15.11 20.52 0.32
C LYS A 339 15.91 19.50 -0.50
N LYS A 340 15.43 18.27 -0.58
CA LYS A 340 15.97 17.24 -1.49
C LYS A 340 15.70 17.53 -2.97
N LEU A 341 14.73 18.40 -3.27
CA LEU A 341 14.42 18.84 -4.63
C LEU A 341 15.19 20.14 -4.94
N SER A 342 15.85 20.21 -6.09
CA SER A 342 16.51 21.45 -6.55
C SER A 342 15.55 22.41 -7.23
N ALA A 343 14.55 21.90 -7.92
CA ALA A 343 13.50 22.67 -8.59
C ALA A 343 12.28 21.79 -8.91
N VAL A 344 11.12 22.42 -9.06
CA VAL A 344 9.87 21.80 -9.52
C VAL A 344 9.39 22.52 -10.77
N LYS A 345 9.09 21.79 -11.85
CA LYS A 345 8.63 22.36 -13.11
C LYS A 345 7.21 22.89 -13.01
N VAL A 346 6.32 22.10 -12.40
CA VAL A 346 4.91 22.47 -12.30
C VAL A 346 4.35 22.01 -10.97
N THR A 347 3.66 22.90 -10.24
CA THR A 347 2.72 22.50 -9.19
C THR A 347 1.31 22.49 -9.77
N SER A 348 0.47 21.49 -9.39
CA SER A 348 -0.84 21.30 -10.00
C SER A 348 -1.88 20.74 -9.04
N GLY A 349 -3.13 20.62 -9.53
CA GLY A 349 -4.28 20.20 -8.75
C GLY A 349 -4.94 21.37 -8.02
N ILE A 350 -5.96 21.06 -7.23
CA ILE A 350 -6.77 22.04 -6.49
C ILE A 350 -5.90 22.93 -5.57
N ARG A 351 -4.82 22.35 -5.02
CA ARG A 351 -3.89 23.02 -4.09
C ARG A 351 -2.55 23.37 -4.74
N ALA A 352 -2.54 23.67 -6.04
CA ALA A 352 -1.34 24.04 -6.79
C ALA A 352 -0.61 25.24 -6.19
N ALA A 353 -1.36 26.29 -5.80
CA ALA A 353 -0.81 27.51 -5.21
C ALA A 353 -0.26 27.27 -3.79
N ASP A 354 -0.97 26.48 -2.96
CA ASP A 354 -0.51 26.13 -1.60
C ASP A 354 0.80 25.34 -1.67
N MET A 355 0.91 24.40 -2.61
CA MET A 355 2.12 23.61 -2.82
C MET A 355 3.29 24.49 -3.31
N ALA A 356 3.04 25.42 -4.22
CA ALA A 356 4.06 26.37 -4.67
C ALA A 356 4.53 27.27 -3.53
N LEU A 357 3.61 27.73 -2.68
CA LEU A 357 3.95 28.52 -1.49
C LEU A 357 4.82 27.70 -0.53
N ARG A 358 4.44 26.43 -0.26
CA ARG A 358 5.22 25.52 0.60
C ARG A 358 6.65 25.34 0.09
N LEU A 359 6.83 25.11 -1.22
CA LEU A 359 8.14 24.96 -1.85
C LEU A 359 8.98 26.22 -1.73
N LYS A 360 8.34 27.41 -1.87
CA LYS A 360 9.02 28.69 -1.71
C LYS A 360 9.61 28.88 -0.32
N TYR A 361 8.99 28.34 0.73
CA TYR A 361 9.54 28.40 2.09
C TYR A 361 10.81 27.54 2.26
N ASP A 362 11.03 26.57 1.40
CA ASP A 362 12.26 25.77 1.36
C ASP A 362 13.24 26.28 0.28
N ASP A 363 13.03 27.49 -0.27
CA ASP A 363 13.83 28.13 -1.34
C ASP A 363 13.87 27.30 -2.64
N ILE A 364 12.86 26.48 -2.90
CA ILE A 364 12.78 25.65 -4.11
C ILE A 364 12.06 26.41 -5.21
N LYS A 365 12.74 26.52 -6.35
CA LYS A 365 12.19 27.19 -7.53
C LYS A 365 11.05 26.39 -8.13
N VAL A 366 9.89 27.05 -8.30
CA VAL A 366 8.75 26.55 -9.07
C VAL A 366 8.66 27.33 -10.38
N ASN A 367 8.62 26.65 -11.52
CA ASN A 367 8.59 27.34 -12.81
C ASN A 367 7.16 27.73 -13.21
N ASP A 368 6.19 26.88 -12.95
CA ASP A 368 4.78 27.07 -13.30
C ASP A 368 3.84 26.63 -12.19
N ILE A 369 2.71 27.33 -12.07
CA ILE A 369 1.57 26.95 -11.23
C ILE A 369 0.38 26.76 -12.17
N GLU A 370 -0.17 25.55 -12.26
CA GLU A 370 -1.24 25.21 -13.19
C GLU A 370 -2.22 24.24 -12.52
N GLU A 371 -3.42 24.71 -12.20
CA GLU A 371 -4.43 23.89 -11.51
C GLU A 371 -4.94 22.75 -12.39
N ASP A 372 -5.10 22.97 -13.68
CA ASP A 372 -5.58 21.95 -14.63
C ASP A 372 -4.50 20.87 -14.86
N LEU A 373 -4.81 19.66 -14.37
CA LEU A 373 -3.88 18.52 -14.43
C LEU A 373 -3.46 18.14 -15.84
N LYS A 374 -4.34 18.32 -16.85
CA LYS A 374 -4.00 18.02 -18.26
C LYS A 374 -3.01 19.03 -18.80
N LYS A 375 -3.27 20.32 -18.58
CA LYS A 375 -2.34 21.39 -19.01
C LYS A 375 -1.00 21.29 -18.29
N ALA A 376 -1.03 20.99 -16.98
CA ALA A 376 0.17 20.78 -16.19
C ALA A 376 1.02 19.62 -16.72
N LEU A 377 0.39 18.50 -17.07
CA LEU A 377 1.06 17.35 -17.68
C LEU A 377 1.67 17.72 -19.06
N GLU A 378 0.96 18.48 -19.87
CA GLU A 378 1.47 18.98 -21.17
C GLU A 378 2.68 19.89 -20.99
N LYS A 379 2.65 20.82 -20.02
CA LYS A 379 3.79 21.68 -19.66
C LYS A 379 5.00 20.85 -19.18
N LEU A 380 4.77 19.86 -18.29
CA LEU A 380 5.83 18.99 -17.81
C LEU A 380 6.50 18.22 -18.94
N VAL A 381 5.72 17.58 -19.81
CA VAL A 381 6.24 16.77 -20.93
C VAL A 381 6.98 17.65 -21.95
N SER A 382 6.56 18.91 -22.12
CA SER A 382 7.20 19.87 -23.04
C SER A 382 8.43 20.56 -22.44
N SER A 383 8.73 20.39 -21.15
CA SER A 383 9.78 21.13 -20.44
C SER A 383 11.22 20.72 -20.81
N GLY A 384 11.41 19.74 -21.67
CA GLY A 384 12.73 19.27 -22.11
C GLY A 384 12.82 17.76 -22.23
N LYS A 385 14.05 17.24 -22.44
CA LYS A 385 14.31 15.79 -22.69
C LYS A 385 14.55 14.96 -21.45
N LYS A 386 14.67 15.55 -20.26
CA LYS A 386 14.85 14.80 -19.02
C LYS A 386 13.64 13.91 -18.76
N PRO A 387 13.79 12.71 -18.20
CA PRO A 387 12.66 11.91 -17.75
C PRO A 387 11.87 12.69 -16.69
N LYS A 388 10.60 12.34 -16.50
CA LYS A 388 9.64 13.11 -15.69
C LYS A 388 9.20 12.29 -14.50
N ARG A 389 9.03 12.96 -13.35
CA ARG A 389 8.43 12.38 -12.15
C ARG A 389 7.28 13.22 -11.64
N ILE A 390 6.20 12.54 -11.30
CA ILE A 390 5.00 13.16 -10.77
C ILE A 390 4.74 12.58 -9.38
N PHE A 391 4.71 13.44 -8.37
CA PHE A 391 4.19 13.12 -7.05
C PHE A 391 2.76 13.66 -6.96
N ALA A 392 1.79 12.79 -6.67
CA ALA A 392 0.39 13.17 -6.69
C ALA A 392 -0.39 12.58 -5.52
N THR A 393 -1.34 13.34 -4.97
CA THR A 393 -2.36 12.80 -4.05
C THR A 393 -3.30 11.85 -4.79
N TYR A 394 -4.14 11.12 -4.06
CA TYR A 394 -4.87 9.97 -4.61
C TYR A 394 -5.81 10.37 -5.77
N THR A 395 -6.62 11.41 -5.61
CA THR A 395 -7.56 11.82 -6.67
C THR A 395 -6.84 12.46 -7.85
N ALA A 396 -5.80 13.27 -7.59
CA ALA A 396 -4.93 13.81 -8.64
C ALA A 396 -4.23 12.70 -9.42
N MET A 397 -3.73 11.68 -8.77
CA MET A 397 -3.10 10.50 -9.39
C MET A 397 -4.09 9.75 -10.28
N LEU A 398 -5.32 9.52 -9.81
CA LEU A 398 -6.36 8.85 -10.61
C LEU A 398 -6.70 9.64 -11.87
N GLU A 399 -6.83 10.96 -11.76
CA GLU A 399 -7.15 11.82 -12.88
C GLU A 399 -6.00 11.91 -13.89
N ILE A 400 -4.77 12.07 -13.44
CA ILE A 400 -3.57 12.01 -14.29
C ILE A 400 -3.52 10.70 -15.07
N ARG A 401 -3.76 9.56 -14.41
CA ARG A 401 -3.80 8.26 -15.09
C ARG A 401 -4.92 8.17 -16.13
N LYS A 402 -6.10 8.71 -15.82
CA LYS A 402 -7.22 8.78 -16.77
C LYS A 402 -6.83 9.60 -18.01
N ILE A 403 -6.16 10.73 -17.81
CA ILE A 403 -5.65 11.57 -18.91
C ILE A 403 -4.65 10.78 -19.76
N ILE A 404 -3.69 10.10 -19.14
CA ILE A 404 -2.63 9.36 -19.85
C ILE A 404 -3.21 8.16 -20.62
N LEU A 405 -4.09 7.39 -20.02
CA LEU A 405 -4.62 6.15 -20.59
C LEU A 405 -5.83 6.35 -21.51
N GLY A 406 -6.41 7.55 -21.53
CA GLY A 406 -7.61 7.86 -22.33
C GLY A 406 -8.86 7.04 -21.92
N LYS A 407 -8.88 6.47 -20.71
CA LYS A 407 -9.95 5.59 -20.21
C LYS A 407 -10.38 5.98 -18.81
N SER A 408 -11.69 5.93 -18.54
CA SER A 408 -12.21 5.93 -17.17
C SER A 408 -11.73 4.64 -16.45
N LEU A 409 -11.16 4.80 -15.27
CA LEU A 409 -10.54 3.70 -14.48
C LEU A 409 -11.50 3.11 -13.42
N LEU A 410 -12.76 3.51 -13.43
CA LEU A 410 -13.81 3.02 -12.51
C LEU A 410 -14.80 2.10 -13.22
#